data_31079c0ff5b79ea849a0bad376460c58
#
_entry.id   31079c0ff5b79ea849a0bad376460c58
#
_cell.length_a   1.000
_cell.length_b   1.000
_cell.length_c   1.000
_cell.angle_alpha   90.00
_cell.angle_beta   90.00
_cell.angle_gamma   90.00
#
_symmetry.space_group_name_H-M   'P 1'
#
loop_
_entity.id
_entity.type
_entity.pdbx_description
1 polymer ?
#
loop_
_entity_poly.entity_id
_entity_poly.type
_entity_poly.pdbx_seq_one_letter_code
_entity_poly.pdbx_strand_id
1 'polypeptide(L)'
;IGWYFAGDEESMRSKVRRMASLPHAAHPGEAFVYGYNTDILGALVEEISGQTLGAFLDENIFSPLGMKDTYFFVPGDKAKQLSTVYALTEDGLQRAPSKDQVETEPNGSNTLFYYGQGHYLENSISGNRSYSGGAGAVSTAKDYALFLEMLLNDGESNGRRILSRKSVELMIQNHLDPQIPYRSGSGFGLGFNIVTNLGQFGSMGTE
;
A
#
# COMPACT_ATOMS: atom_id res chain seq x y z
N ILE A 1 -9.17 12.96 -5.03
CA ILE A 1 -7.79 12.75 -4.50
C ILE A 1 -7.59 13.49 -3.18
N GLY A 2 -8.21 14.65 -2.94
CA GLY A 2 -8.00 15.45 -1.72
C GLY A 2 -8.47 14.84 -0.39
N TRP A 3 -9.41 13.91 -0.37
CA TRP A 3 -9.95 13.35 0.87
C TRP A 3 -8.91 12.51 1.66
N TYR A 4 -7.96 11.91 0.97
CA TYR A 4 -6.92 11.07 1.57
C TYR A 4 -6.04 11.85 2.54
N PHE A 5 -5.86 13.13 2.27
CA PHE A 5 -5.03 14.05 3.04
C PHE A 5 -5.83 14.95 3.98
N ALA A 6 -7.16 14.85 3.93
CA ALA A 6 -8.02 15.70 4.74
C ALA A 6 -8.03 15.22 6.19
N GLY A 7 -7.39 15.97 7.06
CA GLY A 7 -7.43 15.84 8.52
C GLY A 7 -6.52 14.76 9.08
N ASP A 8 -5.48 15.18 9.78
CA ASP A 8 -4.55 14.32 10.52
C ASP A 8 -5.25 13.54 11.66
N GLU A 9 -6.47 13.96 12.04
CA GLU A 9 -7.20 13.42 13.19
C GLU A 9 -8.22 12.35 12.83
N GLU A 10 -8.49 12.13 11.55
CA GLU A 10 -9.53 11.21 11.10
C GLU A 10 -8.97 9.80 10.85
N SER A 11 -9.58 8.78 11.48
CA SER A 11 -9.19 7.38 11.27
C SER A 11 -9.49 6.91 9.84
N MET A 12 -8.78 5.90 9.35
CA MET A 12 -9.04 5.29 8.03
C MET A 12 -10.47 4.75 7.94
N ARG A 13 -11.00 4.15 9.01
CA ARG A 13 -12.40 3.69 9.07
C ARG A 13 -13.41 4.80 8.84
N SER A 14 -13.17 5.97 9.45
CA SER A 14 -14.05 7.14 9.25
C SER A 14 -14.00 7.63 7.82
N LYS A 15 -12.80 7.72 7.23
CA LYS A 15 -12.60 8.11 5.81
C LYS A 15 -13.32 7.16 4.86
N VAL A 16 -13.19 5.85 5.07
CA VAL A 16 -13.85 4.82 4.25
C VAL A 16 -15.38 4.91 4.37
N ARG A 17 -15.93 5.10 5.57
CA ARG A 17 -17.38 5.31 5.75
C ARG A 17 -17.89 6.54 4.97
N ARG A 18 -17.13 7.61 4.96
CA ARG A 18 -17.47 8.82 4.20
C ARG A 18 -17.43 8.56 2.68
N MET A 19 -16.48 7.73 2.21
CA MET A 19 -16.41 7.34 0.79
C MET A 19 -17.64 6.57 0.32
N ALA A 20 -18.33 5.85 1.20
CA ALA A 20 -19.51 5.09 0.84
C ALA A 20 -20.66 5.94 0.27
N SER A 21 -20.62 7.27 0.47
CA SER A 21 -21.59 8.22 -0.14
C SER A 21 -21.22 8.65 -1.54
N LEU A 22 -20.02 8.32 -2.04
CA LEU A 22 -19.57 8.70 -3.37
C LEU A 22 -20.09 7.72 -4.44
N PRO A 23 -20.36 8.19 -5.66
CA PRO A 23 -20.73 7.29 -6.75
C PRO A 23 -19.56 6.38 -7.13
N HIS A 24 -19.86 5.14 -7.47
CA HIS A 24 -18.89 4.21 -8.01
C HIS A 24 -18.50 4.60 -9.44
N ALA A 25 -17.24 4.36 -9.81
CA ALA A 25 -16.76 4.59 -11.18
C ALA A 25 -17.34 3.57 -12.17
N ALA A 26 -17.66 2.36 -11.73
CA ALA A 26 -18.30 1.29 -12.49
C ALA A 26 -19.00 0.35 -11.50
N HIS A 27 -19.91 -0.49 -11.98
CA HIS A 27 -20.45 -1.57 -11.16
C HIS A 27 -19.39 -2.65 -10.92
N PRO A 28 -19.46 -3.39 -9.80
CA PRO A 28 -18.56 -4.52 -9.55
C PRO A 28 -18.58 -5.53 -10.70
N GLY A 29 -17.40 -5.89 -11.22
CA GLY A 29 -17.25 -6.83 -12.32
C GLY A 29 -17.31 -6.22 -13.73
N GLU A 30 -17.63 -4.94 -13.90
CA GLU A 30 -17.70 -4.31 -15.24
C GLU A 30 -16.36 -3.74 -15.71
N ALA A 31 -15.50 -3.31 -14.80
CA ALA A 31 -14.22 -2.71 -15.17
C ALA A 31 -13.16 -2.92 -14.08
N PHE A 32 -11.89 -2.93 -14.49
CA PHE A 32 -10.79 -2.78 -13.56
C PHE A 32 -10.58 -1.30 -13.24
N VAL A 33 -10.85 -0.93 -12.01
CA VAL A 33 -10.65 0.44 -11.51
C VAL A 33 -9.58 0.42 -10.42
N TYR A 34 -8.42 1.02 -10.69
CA TYR A 34 -7.39 1.22 -9.68
C TYR A 34 -7.78 2.39 -8.76
N GLY A 35 -7.80 2.13 -7.45
CA GLY A 35 -8.27 3.13 -6.49
C GLY A 35 -7.98 2.74 -5.05
N TYR A 36 -8.83 3.16 -4.12
CA TYR A 36 -8.66 3.02 -2.66
C TYR A 36 -9.11 1.67 -2.09
N ASN A 37 -9.23 0.63 -2.91
CA ASN A 37 -9.76 -0.66 -2.48
C ASN A 37 -8.93 -1.31 -1.37
N THR A 38 -7.60 -1.17 -1.40
CA THR A 38 -6.71 -1.68 -0.34
C THR A 38 -6.82 -0.91 0.96
N ASP A 39 -7.18 0.38 0.93
CA ASP A 39 -7.52 1.16 2.12
C ASP A 39 -8.85 0.70 2.72
N ILE A 40 -9.83 0.38 1.88
CA ILE A 40 -11.11 -0.21 2.31
C ILE A 40 -10.87 -1.56 2.96
N LEU A 41 -10.01 -2.41 2.38
CA LEU A 41 -9.62 -3.69 2.99
C LEU A 41 -8.92 -3.48 4.33
N GLY A 42 -8.01 -2.50 4.44
CA GLY A 42 -7.36 -2.15 5.71
C GLY A 42 -8.38 -1.76 6.79
N ALA A 43 -9.34 -0.90 6.45
CA ALA A 43 -10.43 -0.53 7.36
C ALA A 43 -11.31 -1.72 7.76
N LEU A 44 -11.55 -2.67 6.85
CA LEU A 44 -12.29 -3.91 7.13
C LEU A 44 -11.51 -4.81 8.10
N VAL A 45 -10.20 -4.93 7.93
CA VAL A 45 -9.35 -5.66 8.88
C VAL A 45 -9.44 -5.04 10.27
N GLU A 46 -9.38 -3.71 10.39
CA GLU A 46 -9.54 -3.02 11.68
C GLU A 46 -10.92 -3.24 12.31
N GLU A 47 -11.97 -3.25 11.50
CA GLU A 47 -13.35 -3.46 11.99
C GLU A 47 -13.56 -4.89 12.51
N ILE A 48 -13.02 -5.91 11.82
CA ILE A 48 -13.19 -7.32 12.17
C ILE A 48 -12.26 -7.72 13.33
N SER A 49 -11.01 -7.27 13.31
CA SER A 49 -10.00 -7.67 14.31
C SER A 49 -10.12 -6.90 15.63
N GLY A 50 -10.69 -5.69 15.59
CA GLY A 50 -10.64 -4.75 16.71
C GLY A 50 -9.29 -4.12 16.97
N GLN A 51 -8.29 -4.38 16.11
CA GLN A 51 -6.94 -3.84 16.18
C GLN A 51 -6.74 -2.73 15.15
N THR A 52 -5.70 -1.90 15.31
CA THR A 52 -5.23 -1.06 14.20
C THR A 52 -4.61 -1.94 13.11
N LEU A 53 -4.69 -1.52 11.85
CA LEU A 53 -4.08 -2.27 10.74
C LEU A 53 -2.58 -2.49 10.98
N GLY A 54 -1.88 -1.51 11.53
CA GLY A 54 -0.46 -1.64 11.86
C GLY A 54 -0.19 -2.72 12.89
N ALA A 55 -0.95 -2.75 13.99
CA ALA A 55 -0.82 -3.80 15.02
C ALA A 55 -1.15 -5.19 14.47
N PHE A 56 -2.23 -5.29 13.68
CA PHE A 56 -2.64 -6.55 13.06
C PHE A 56 -1.57 -7.10 12.12
N LEU A 57 -0.99 -6.25 11.26
CA LEU A 57 0.04 -6.68 10.30
C LEU A 57 1.37 -7.01 11.02
N ASP A 58 1.72 -6.26 12.06
CA ASP A 58 2.92 -6.59 12.84
C ASP A 58 2.79 -7.94 13.52
N GLU A 59 1.69 -8.20 14.22
CA GLU A 59 1.46 -9.45 14.93
C GLU A 59 1.39 -10.67 14.00
N ASN A 60 0.73 -10.52 12.85
CA ASN A 60 0.38 -11.66 12.00
C ASN A 60 1.33 -11.86 10.80
N ILE A 61 2.08 -10.82 10.40
CA ILE A 61 2.94 -10.86 9.20
C ILE A 61 4.36 -10.40 9.52
N PHE A 62 4.57 -9.14 9.97
CA PHE A 62 5.92 -8.56 10.03
C PHE A 62 6.80 -9.25 11.07
N SER A 63 6.33 -9.33 12.31
CA SER A 63 7.06 -10.01 13.40
C SER A 63 7.26 -11.51 13.14
N PRO A 64 6.24 -12.28 12.70
CA PRO A 64 6.42 -13.69 12.33
C PRO A 64 7.43 -13.95 11.22
N LEU A 65 7.53 -13.05 10.23
CA LEU A 65 8.49 -13.15 9.13
C LEU A 65 9.87 -12.57 9.48
N GLY A 66 9.99 -11.88 10.61
CA GLY A 66 11.23 -11.20 10.98
C GLY A 66 11.52 -9.92 10.18
N MET A 67 10.48 -9.26 9.69
CA MET A 67 10.53 -7.98 8.97
C MET A 67 10.73 -6.83 9.97
N LYS A 68 11.96 -6.65 10.43
CA LYS A 68 12.29 -5.76 11.57
C LYS A 68 12.36 -4.27 11.22
N ASP A 69 12.34 -3.95 9.94
CA ASP A 69 12.45 -2.59 9.39
C ASP A 69 11.25 -2.26 8.50
N THR A 70 10.08 -2.80 8.86
CA THR A 70 8.79 -2.54 8.19
C THR A 70 7.83 -1.88 9.15
N TYR A 71 7.34 -0.69 8.81
CA TYR A 71 6.55 0.17 9.70
C TYR A 71 5.47 0.92 8.94
N PHE A 72 4.39 1.28 9.63
CA PHE A 72 3.51 2.37 9.19
C PHE A 72 4.07 3.73 9.64
N PHE A 73 4.68 3.77 10.81
CA PHE A 73 5.32 4.97 11.36
C PHE A 73 6.71 4.60 11.84
N VAL A 74 7.71 5.16 11.19
CA VAL A 74 9.12 4.82 11.43
C VAL A 74 9.55 5.40 12.78
N PRO A 75 10.12 4.59 13.67
CA PRO A 75 10.69 5.06 14.94
C PRO A 75 11.73 6.16 14.74
N GLY A 76 11.81 7.11 15.69
CA GLY A 76 12.67 8.29 15.55
C GLY A 76 14.15 7.97 15.40
N ASP A 77 14.63 6.91 16.04
CA ASP A 77 16.02 6.43 15.93
C ASP A 77 16.35 5.88 14.55
N LYS A 78 15.34 5.44 13.78
CA LYS A 78 15.46 4.92 12.40
C LYS A 78 15.15 5.96 11.33
N ALA A 79 14.75 7.17 11.69
CA ALA A 79 14.38 8.24 10.76
C ALA A 79 15.47 8.53 9.70
N LYS A 80 16.74 8.41 10.09
CA LYS A 80 17.90 8.64 9.18
C LYS A 80 18.06 7.54 8.11
N GLN A 81 17.38 6.41 8.25
CA GLN A 81 17.41 5.31 7.28
C GLN A 81 16.37 5.48 6.17
N LEU A 82 15.42 6.41 6.33
CA LEU A 82 14.45 6.72 5.28
C LEU A 82 15.16 7.28 4.04
N SER A 83 14.85 6.69 2.90
CA SER A 83 15.32 7.19 1.61
C SER A 83 14.73 8.57 1.34
N THR A 84 15.55 9.46 0.80
CA THR A 84 15.06 10.77 0.37
C THR A 84 14.18 10.62 -0.87
N VAL A 85 12.99 11.19 -0.83
CA VAL A 85 12.08 11.24 -1.97
C VAL A 85 12.37 12.51 -2.77
N TYR A 86 12.43 12.37 -4.08
CA TYR A 86 12.61 13.47 -5.03
C TYR A 86 11.45 13.50 -6.01
N ALA A 87 11.15 14.68 -6.51
CA ALA A 87 10.19 14.90 -7.57
C ALA A 87 10.84 15.62 -8.76
N LEU A 88 10.42 15.26 -9.95
CA LEU A 88 10.77 16.01 -11.15
C LEU A 88 9.79 17.17 -11.30
N THR A 89 10.30 18.39 -11.24
CA THR A 89 9.57 19.65 -11.45
C THR A 89 10.02 20.34 -12.73
N GLU A 90 9.42 21.47 -13.08
CA GLU A 90 9.87 22.29 -14.21
C GLU A 90 11.33 22.80 -14.02
N ASP A 91 11.73 23.01 -12.77
CA ASP A 91 13.10 23.42 -12.40
C ASP A 91 14.08 22.26 -12.23
N GLY A 92 13.68 21.03 -12.60
CA GLY A 92 14.48 19.83 -12.49
C GLY A 92 14.16 18.98 -11.26
N LEU A 93 15.10 18.12 -10.87
CA LEU A 93 14.92 17.19 -9.76
C LEU A 93 15.04 17.91 -8.41
N GLN A 94 13.97 17.95 -7.66
CA GLN A 94 13.91 18.59 -6.35
C GLN A 94 13.57 17.58 -5.26
N ARG A 95 14.12 17.78 -4.06
CA ARG A 95 13.75 17.02 -2.88
C ARG A 95 12.29 17.27 -2.51
N ALA A 96 11.52 16.21 -2.30
CA ALA A 96 10.15 16.35 -1.81
C ALA A 96 10.13 17.08 -0.45
N PRO A 97 9.24 18.06 -0.28
CA PRO A 97 9.16 18.85 0.94
C PRO A 97 8.77 17.97 2.14
N SER A 98 9.23 18.33 3.32
CA SER A 98 8.73 17.77 4.58
C SER A 98 7.38 18.38 4.94
N LYS A 99 6.66 17.74 5.89
CA LYS A 99 5.34 18.20 6.36
C LYS A 99 5.37 19.69 6.77
N ASP A 100 6.43 20.14 7.40
CA ASP A 100 6.57 21.50 7.91
C ASP A 100 6.80 22.54 6.81
N GLN A 101 7.09 22.12 5.59
CA GLN A 101 7.41 22.98 4.43
C GLN A 101 6.25 23.11 3.44
N VAL A 102 5.16 22.38 3.67
CA VAL A 102 4.00 22.40 2.78
C VAL A 102 2.93 23.31 3.39
N GLU A 103 2.72 24.48 2.79
CA GLU A 103 1.49 25.22 2.98
C GLU A 103 0.33 24.36 2.47
N THR A 104 -0.65 24.09 3.33
CA THR A 104 -1.83 23.31 2.97
C THR A 104 -2.63 24.08 1.92
N GLU A 105 -2.44 23.71 0.66
CA GLU A 105 -3.36 24.12 -0.40
C GLU A 105 -4.77 23.63 -0.05
N PRO A 106 -5.80 24.48 -0.13
CA PRO A 106 -7.17 24.13 0.29
C PRO A 106 -7.77 22.92 -0.42
N ASN A 107 -7.20 22.49 -1.53
CA ASN A 107 -7.66 21.36 -2.35
C ASN A 107 -6.85 20.06 -2.18
N GLY A 108 -5.89 20.03 -1.28
CA GLY A 108 -5.19 18.80 -0.85
C GLY A 108 -4.45 18.03 -1.95
N SER A 109 -4.07 18.69 -3.05
CA SER A 109 -3.55 18.00 -4.25
C SER A 109 -2.03 17.81 -4.29
N ASN A 110 -1.30 18.09 -3.20
CA ASN A 110 0.15 17.96 -3.22
C ASN A 110 0.60 16.51 -2.95
N THR A 111 0.67 15.72 -4.00
CA THR A 111 1.19 14.33 -3.94
C THR A 111 2.64 14.25 -3.46
N LEU A 112 3.43 15.29 -3.65
CA LEU A 112 4.82 15.36 -3.17
C LEU A 112 4.89 15.34 -1.65
N PHE A 113 3.93 15.95 -0.98
CA PHE A 113 3.84 15.96 0.46
C PHE A 113 3.62 14.56 1.04
N TYR A 114 2.74 13.75 0.43
CA TYR A 114 2.41 12.40 0.93
C TYR A 114 3.63 11.49 0.99
N TYR A 115 4.53 11.62 0.03
CA TYR A 115 5.77 10.84 -0.04
C TYR A 115 6.96 11.53 0.62
N GLY A 116 6.76 12.71 1.22
CA GLY A 116 7.81 13.42 1.95
C GLY A 116 8.24 12.68 3.21
N GLN A 117 9.51 12.80 3.58
CA GLN A 117 10.10 12.06 4.72
C GLN A 117 9.36 12.26 6.04
N GLY A 118 8.79 13.45 6.28
CA GLY A 118 8.11 13.78 7.53
C GLY A 118 6.82 12.97 7.77
N HIS A 119 6.18 12.48 6.73
CA HIS A 119 4.88 11.80 6.85
C HIS A 119 4.96 10.45 7.57
N TYR A 120 6.05 9.70 7.37
CA TYR A 120 6.22 8.37 7.92
C TYR A 120 6.89 8.34 9.31
N LEU A 121 7.25 9.48 9.87
CA LEU A 121 7.88 9.52 11.18
C LEU A 121 6.85 9.37 12.31
N GLU A 122 7.20 8.62 13.34
CA GLU A 122 6.34 8.35 14.49
C GLU A 122 5.81 9.62 15.17
N ASN A 123 6.62 10.65 15.25
CA ASN A 123 6.29 11.93 15.90
C ASN A 123 5.74 12.99 14.93
N SER A 124 5.58 12.67 13.65
CA SER A 124 5.12 13.64 12.64
C SER A 124 3.61 13.89 12.68
N ILE A 125 2.85 13.04 13.36
CA ILE A 125 1.40 13.06 13.39
C ILE A 125 0.93 13.21 14.84
N SER A 126 0.25 14.31 15.12
CA SER A 126 -0.51 14.51 16.35
C SER A 126 -1.93 13.98 16.15
N GLY A 127 -2.41 13.08 17.00
CA GLY A 127 -3.79 12.62 16.96
C GLY A 127 -3.97 11.18 16.43
N ASN A 128 -5.14 10.89 15.88
CA ASN A 128 -5.50 9.57 15.37
C ASN A 128 -4.72 9.22 14.10
N ARG A 129 -3.87 8.22 14.21
CA ARG A 129 -3.05 7.75 13.09
C ARG A 129 -3.91 6.97 12.10
N SER A 130 -3.81 7.33 10.83
CA SER A 130 -4.47 6.60 9.75
C SER A 130 -3.51 5.57 9.16
N TYR A 131 -3.84 4.31 9.29
CA TYR A 131 -3.09 3.19 8.71
C TYR A 131 -3.62 2.90 7.30
N SER A 132 -2.99 3.51 6.28
CA SER A 132 -3.41 3.28 4.89
C SER A 132 -3.00 1.89 4.41
N GLY A 133 -3.96 1.08 4.01
CA GLY A 133 -3.71 -0.23 3.39
C GLY A 133 -3.14 -0.13 1.98
N GLY A 134 -3.34 1.03 1.32
CA GLY A 134 -2.90 1.25 -0.06
C GLY A 134 -1.48 1.77 -0.20
N ALA A 135 -0.99 2.58 0.77
CA ALA A 135 0.31 3.24 0.65
C ALA A 135 0.93 3.64 2.01
N GLY A 136 0.48 3.05 3.13
CA GLY A 136 0.88 3.49 4.46
C GLY A 136 2.17 2.86 5.00
N ALA A 137 2.61 1.73 4.46
CA ALA A 137 3.77 1.02 4.97
C ALA A 137 5.08 1.46 4.28
N VAL A 138 6.14 1.56 5.06
CA VAL A 138 7.53 1.66 4.59
C VAL A 138 8.27 0.39 4.96
N SER A 139 9.21 -0.04 4.12
CA SER A 139 9.94 -1.28 4.30
C SER A 139 11.34 -1.18 3.71
N THR A 140 12.11 -2.25 3.87
CA THR A 140 13.39 -2.44 3.20
C THR A 140 13.29 -3.52 2.12
N ALA A 141 14.20 -3.50 1.16
CA ALA A 141 14.30 -4.58 0.16
C ALA A 141 14.49 -5.96 0.83
N LYS A 142 15.21 -6.00 1.94
CA LYS A 142 15.44 -7.23 2.71
C LYS A 142 14.15 -7.76 3.33
N ASP A 143 13.40 -6.91 4.02
CA ASP A 143 12.15 -7.32 4.66
C ASP A 143 11.10 -7.71 3.62
N TYR A 144 11.02 -6.96 2.52
CA TYR A 144 10.10 -7.31 1.44
C TYR A 144 10.48 -8.65 0.78
N ALA A 145 11.78 -8.97 0.68
CA ALA A 145 12.23 -10.27 0.20
C ALA A 145 11.76 -11.42 1.11
N LEU A 146 11.74 -11.24 2.44
CA LEU A 146 11.20 -12.24 3.39
C LEU A 146 9.71 -12.51 3.13
N PHE A 147 8.93 -11.47 2.85
CA PHE A 147 7.53 -11.61 2.47
C PHE A 147 7.37 -12.38 1.15
N LEU A 148 8.17 -12.06 0.13
CA LEU A 148 8.13 -12.76 -1.15
C LEU A 148 8.59 -14.22 -1.03
N GLU A 149 9.61 -14.49 -0.21
CA GLU A 149 10.07 -15.86 0.09
C GLU A 149 8.97 -16.69 0.74
N MET A 150 8.22 -16.13 1.68
CA MET A 150 7.06 -16.77 2.28
C MET A 150 6.02 -17.16 1.23
N LEU A 151 5.73 -16.30 0.27
CA LEU A 151 4.81 -16.61 -0.83
C LEU A 151 5.36 -17.70 -1.76
N LEU A 152 6.65 -17.65 -2.11
CA LEU A 152 7.33 -18.67 -2.92
C LEU A 152 7.32 -20.05 -2.24
N ASN A 153 7.28 -20.10 -0.92
CA ASN A 153 7.18 -21.31 -0.11
C ASN A 153 5.73 -21.64 0.29
N ASP A 154 4.76 -21.33 -0.59
CA ASP A 154 3.34 -21.65 -0.39
C ASP A 154 2.77 -21.17 0.96
N GLY A 155 3.21 -20.01 1.42
CA GLY A 155 2.71 -19.35 2.64
C GLY A 155 3.46 -19.75 3.91
N GLU A 156 4.67 -20.32 3.81
CA GLU A 156 5.48 -20.73 4.95
C GLU A 156 6.84 -20.04 4.96
N SER A 157 7.34 -19.65 6.11
CA SER A 157 8.69 -19.16 6.31
C SER A 157 9.25 -19.65 7.66
N ASN A 158 10.49 -20.12 7.65
CA ASN A 158 11.21 -20.61 8.85
C ASN A 158 10.42 -21.64 9.69
N GLY A 159 9.69 -22.56 9.02
CA GLY A 159 8.85 -23.56 9.68
C GLY A 159 7.55 -23.02 10.27
N ARG A 160 7.23 -21.74 10.05
CA ARG A 160 5.99 -21.10 10.49
C ARG A 160 5.08 -20.82 9.29
N ARG A 161 3.84 -21.28 9.39
CA ARG A 161 2.83 -21.01 8.36
C ARG A 161 2.12 -19.68 8.64
N ILE A 162 2.20 -18.77 7.66
CA ILE A 162 1.53 -17.47 7.68
C ILE A 162 0.21 -17.53 6.91
N LEU A 163 0.24 -18.14 5.72
CA LEU A 163 -0.92 -18.33 4.86
C LEU A 163 -1.09 -19.81 4.51
N SER A 164 -2.31 -20.23 4.23
CA SER A 164 -2.51 -21.55 3.64
C SER A 164 -1.97 -21.57 2.20
N ARG A 165 -1.51 -22.74 1.74
CA ARG A 165 -1.12 -22.93 0.34
C ARG A 165 -2.24 -22.51 -0.61
N LYS A 166 -3.48 -22.85 -0.28
CA LYS A 166 -4.64 -22.46 -1.09
C LYS A 166 -4.88 -20.96 -1.14
N SER A 167 -4.60 -20.25 -0.07
CA SER A 167 -4.67 -18.78 -0.07
C SER A 167 -3.63 -18.18 -1.00
N VAL A 168 -2.39 -18.68 -0.97
CA VAL A 168 -1.33 -18.22 -1.88
C VAL A 168 -1.68 -18.54 -3.34
N GLU A 169 -2.10 -19.78 -3.64
CA GLU A 169 -2.57 -20.16 -4.98
C GLU A 169 -3.66 -19.20 -5.48
N LEU A 170 -4.62 -18.86 -4.61
CA LEU A 170 -5.69 -17.91 -4.95
C LEU A 170 -5.14 -16.50 -5.21
N MET A 171 -4.20 -16.03 -4.41
CA MET A 171 -3.63 -14.68 -4.54
C MET A 171 -2.92 -14.47 -5.89
N ILE A 172 -2.25 -15.49 -6.41
CA ILE A 172 -1.44 -15.42 -7.63
C ILE A 172 -2.18 -15.88 -8.90
N GLN A 173 -3.48 -16.14 -8.83
CA GLN A 173 -4.30 -16.42 -10.00
C GLN A 173 -4.85 -15.13 -10.60
N ASN A 174 -5.08 -15.13 -11.92
CA ASN A 174 -5.79 -14.04 -12.59
C ASN A 174 -7.28 -14.12 -12.25
N HIS A 175 -7.81 -13.04 -11.67
CA HIS A 175 -9.21 -12.90 -11.31
C HIS A 175 -10.00 -11.97 -12.24
N LEU A 176 -9.35 -11.37 -13.23
CA LEU A 176 -10.06 -10.53 -14.20
C LEU A 176 -10.79 -11.40 -15.21
N ASP A 177 -12.06 -11.06 -15.45
CA ASP A 177 -12.80 -11.61 -16.57
C ASP A 177 -12.08 -11.26 -17.89
N PRO A 178 -11.95 -12.21 -18.84
CA PRO A 178 -11.33 -11.97 -20.15
C PRO A 178 -11.91 -10.80 -20.94
N GLN A 179 -13.15 -10.40 -20.66
CA GLN A 179 -13.81 -9.26 -21.30
C GLN A 179 -13.43 -7.92 -20.69
N ILE A 180 -12.83 -7.89 -19.48
CA ILE A 180 -12.40 -6.65 -18.85
C ILE A 180 -11.07 -6.19 -19.45
N PRO A 181 -11.03 -5.00 -20.11
CA PRO A 181 -9.78 -4.47 -20.64
C PRO A 181 -8.75 -4.25 -19.53
N TYR A 182 -7.58 -4.84 -19.72
CA TYR A 182 -6.41 -4.66 -18.85
C TYR A 182 -5.14 -4.58 -19.70
N ARG A 183 -3.97 -4.59 -19.08
CA ARG A 183 -2.68 -4.52 -19.79
C ARG A 183 -2.47 -5.77 -20.63
N SER A 184 -1.94 -5.59 -21.85
CA SER A 184 -1.64 -6.70 -22.76
C SER A 184 -0.77 -7.76 -22.08
N GLY A 185 -1.11 -9.03 -22.22
CA GLY A 185 -0.38 -10.15 -21.64
C GLY A 185 -0.44 -10.23 -20.10
N SER A 186 -1.29 -9.43 -19.47
CA SER A 186 -1.41 -9.38 -18.01
C SER A 186 -2.82 -9.62 -17.54
N GLY A 187 -2.92 -10.06 -16.30
CA GLY A 187 -4.13 -10.12 -15.48
C GLY A 187 -3.86 -9.53 -14.10
N PHE A 188 -4.81 -9.67 -13.19
CA PHE A 188 -4.68 -9.19 -11.83
C PHE A 188 -5.15 -10.24 -10.83
N GLY A 189 -4.31 -10.53 -9.85
CA GLY A 189 -4.60 -11.42 -8.74
C GLY A 189 -5.11 -10.63 -7.52
N LEU A 190 -4.92 -11.17 -6.33
CA LEU A 190 -5.24 -10.47 -5.10
C LEU A 190 -4.02 -9.62 -4.66
N GLY A 191 -3.88 -8.45 -5.27
CA GLY A 191 -2.79 -7.50 -5.02
C GLY A 191 -1.57 -7.66 -5.94
N PHE A 192 -1.60 -8.56 -6.92
CA PHE A 192 -0.49 -8.83 -7.83
C PHE A 192 -0.88 -8.65 -9.29
N ASN A 193 0.01 -8.05 -10.08
CA ASN A 193 -0.08 -8.15 -11.53
C ASN A 193 0.37 -9.56 -11.94
N ILE A 194 -0.44 -10.25 -12.72
CA ILE A 194 -0.20 -11.63 -13.17
C ILE A 194 0.16 -11.62 -14.65
N VAL A 195 1.33 -12.16 -14.98
CA VAL A 195 1.71 -12.34 -16.38
C VAL A 195 0.97 -13.56 -16.94
N THR A 196 0.05 -13.33 -17.87
CA THR A 196 -0.77 -14.37 -18.50
C THR A 196 -0.22 -14.81 -19.86
N ASN A 197 0.52 -13.92 -20.53
CA ASN A 197 1.17 -14.22 -21.81
C ASN A 197 2.47 -13.40 -21.94
N LEU A 198 3.62 -14.08 -21.81
CA LEU A 198 4.94 -13.45 -21.88
C LEU A 198 5.21 -12.72 -23.20
N GLY A 199 4.76 -13.28 -24.31
CA GLY A 199 4.97 -12.69 -25.64
C GLY A 199 4.19 -11.39 -25.87
N GLN A 200 3.09 -11.20 -25.16
CA GLN A 200 2.29 -9.96 -25.20
C GLN A 200 2.66 -8.98 -24.11
N PHE A 201 3.16 -9.47 -22.98
CA PHE A 201 3.60 -8.62 -21.87
C PHE A 201 4.89 -7.85 -22.21
N GLY A 202 5.65 -8.37 -23.17
CA GLY A 202 7.02 -7.93 -23.44
C GLY A 202 8.03 -8.70 -22.59
N SER A 203 9.24 -8.89 -23.08
CA SER A 203 10.29 -9.54 -22.28
C SER A 203 10.77 -8.55 -21.21
N MET A 204 10.85 -9.00 -19.98
CA MET A 204 11.53 -8.23 -18.94
C MET A 204 13.00 -8.04 -19.37
N GLY A 205 13.38 -6.81 -19.68
CA GLY A 205 14.76 -6.44 -19.98
C GLY A 205 15.11 -6.24 -21.45
N THR A 206 14.14 -6.02 -22.33
CA THR A 206 14.37 -5.69 -23.75
C THR A 206 14.04 -4.26 -24.14
N GLU A 207 13.94 -3.33 -23.19
CA GLU A 207 13.94 -1.90 -23.44
C GLU A 207 15.14 -1.26 -22.76
#